data_49458d5a788eeb120f5cb77cf074f212
#
_entry.id   49458d5a788eeb120f5cb77cf074f212
#
_cell.length_a   1.000
_cell.length_b   1.000
_cell.length_c   1.000
_cell.angle_alpha   90.00
_cell.angle_beta   90.00
_cell.angle_gamma   90.00
#
_symmetry.space_group_name_H-M   'P 1'
#
loop_
_entity.id
_entity.type
_entity.pdbx_description
1 polymer ?
#
loop_
_entity_poly.entity_id
_entity_poly.type
_entity_poly.pdbx_seq_one_letter_code
_entity_poly.pdbx_strand_id
1 'polypeptide(L)'
;FGKKSTLDTILGLFIFGFYIYYVNYTQKLEYNADRKLTPDNKTADTISSLLFAVIVATLVHTYVVQPYTIPTSSLEKSLLIGDFLFVSKINYGPRVPMTTIALPMVHDSIPLTKRKSYLSWPQLPYFRLPALEKIKRTDIVVFNWPVDTVHYFYEPKGRPGVIKPIDKRSNYVKRCVGIP
;
A
#
# COMPACT_ATOMS: atom_id res chain seq x y z
N PHE A 1 -24.44 -8.45 -12.97
CA PHE A 1 -25.81 -8.36 -12.38
C PHE A 1 -26.73 -7.33 -13.08
N GLY A 2 -26.30 -6.63 -14.12
CA GLY A 2 -27.17 -5.70 -14.89
C GLY A 2 -27.67 -4.46 -14.15
N LYS A 3 -27.28 -4.26 -12.90
CA LYS A 3 -27.67 -3.08 -12.12
C LYS A 3 -26.86 -1.86 -12.54
N LYS A 4 -27.55 -0.84 -13.07
CA LYS A 4 -26.94 0.39 -13.60
C LYS A 4 -27.27 1.63 -12.76
N SER A 5 -27.89 1.47 -11.58
CA SER A 5 -28.20 2.61 -10.71
C SER A 5 -26.94 3.21 -10.12
N THR A 6 -26.88 4.53 -10.02
CA THR A 6 -25.80 5.26 -9.35
C THR A 6 -25.63 4.80 -7.89
N LEU A 7 -26.74 4.50 -7.22
CA LEU A 7 -26.76 4.02 -5.85
C LEU A 7 -26.13 2.63 -5.73
N ASP A 8 -26.44 1.70 -6.65
CA ASP A 8 -25.82 0.37 -6.70
C ASP A 8 -24.31 0.47 -6.96
N THR A 9 -23.88 1.42 -7.78
CA THR A 9 -22.46 1.68 -8.04
C THR A 9 -21.74 2.18 -6.79
N ILE A 10 -22.34 3.14 -6.08
CA ILE A 10 -21.79 3.68 -4.82
C ILE A 10 -21.71 2.58 -3.76
N LEU A 11 -22.78 1.84 -3.55
CA LEU A 11 -22.81 0.74 -2.58
C LEU A 11 -21.80 -0.38 -2.95
N GLY A 12 -21.69 -0.71 -4.24
CA GLY A 12 -20.69 -1.66 -4.71
C GLY A 12 -19.25 -1.21 -4.50
N LEU A 13 -18.98 0.09 -4.57
CA LEU A 13 -17.65 0.67 -4.39
C LEU A 13 -17.26 0.77 -2.91
N PHE A 14 -18.16 1.22 -2.04
CA PHE A 14 -17.86 1.48 -0.63
C PHE A 14 -18.10 0.28 0.29
N ILE A 15 -19.07 -0.59 -0.04
CA ILE A 15 -19.43 -1.76 0.77
C ILE A 15 -19.13 -3.06 0.03
N PHE A 16 -18.32 -3.00 -0.99
CA PHE A 16 -17.89 -4.01 -1.97
C PHE A 16 -18.37 -5.46 -1.67
N GLY A 17 -17.74 -6.16 -0.73
CA GLY A 17 -18.06 -7.56 -0.43
C GLY A 17 -19.48 -7.76 0.14
N PHE A 18 -19.87 -6.94 1.08
CA PHE A 18 -21.19 -7.06 1.74
C PHE A 18 -22.34 -6.72 0.80
N TYR A 19 -22.17 -5.70 -0.06
CA TYR A 19 -23.21 -5.34 -1.01
C TYR A 19 -23.40 -6.40 -2.09
N ILE A 20 -22.32 -6.97 -2.62
CA ILE A 20 -22.39 -8.07 -3.58
C ILE A 20 -23.07 -9.30 -2.94
N TYR A 21 -22.72 -9.59 -1.69
CA TYR A 21 -23.35 -10.66 -0.93
C TYR A 21 -24.86 -10.42 -0.76
N TYR A 22 -25.26 -9.23 -0.32
CA TYR A 22 -26.65 -8.81 -0.19
C TYR A 22 -27.40 -8.98 -1.52
N VAL A 23 -26.88 -8.44 -2.62
CA VAL A 23 -27.52 -8.53 -3.94
C VAL A 23 -27.67 -9.98 -4.40
N ASN A 24 -26.64 -10.82 -4.17
CA ASN A 24 -26.64 -12.20 -4.63
C ASN A 24 -27.65 -13.09 -3.89
N TYR A 25 -27.91 -12.81 -2.62
CA TYR A 25 -28.79 -13.66 -1.80
C TYR A 25 -30.19 -13.12 -1.60
N THR A 26 -30.43 -11.81 -1.76
CA THR A 26 -31.74 -11.21 -1.49
C THR A 26 -32.49 -10.80 -2.74
N GLN A 27 -31.87 -10.72 -3.90
CA GLN A 27 -32.50 -10.22 -5.12
C GLN A 27 -32.55 -11.30 -6.20
N LYS A 28 -33.70 -11.32 -6.94
CA LYS A 28 -33.82 -12.16 -8.14
C LYS A 28 -32.89 -11.57 -9.22
N LEU A 29 -31.84 -12.29 -9.56
CA LEU A 29 -30.87 -11.90 -10.55
C LEU A 29 -31.07 -12.72 -11.82
N GLU A 30 -31.14 -12.05 -12.97
CA GLU A 30 -31.12 -12.71 -14.26
C GLU A 30 -29.65 -12.77 -14.77
N TYR A 31 -29.24 -13.96 -15.15
CA TYR A 31 -27.93 -14.15 -15.75
C TYR A 31 -27.97 -13.70 -17.22
N ASN A 32 -27.14 -12.74 -17.56
CA ASN A 32 -26.97 -12.28 -18.94
C ASN A 32 -25.59 -12.75 -19.46
N ALA A 33 -25.61 -13.76 -20.34
CA ALA A 33 -24.41 -14.33 -20.92
C ALA A 33 -23.72 -13.37 -21.91
N ASP A 34 -24.49 -12.52 -22.58
CA ASP A 34 -24.01 -11.63 -23.66
C ASP A 34 -23.56 -10.26 -23.13
N ARG A 35 -23.32 -10.15 -21.84
CA ARG A 35 -22.90 -8.89 -21.22
C ARG A 35 -21.49 -8.51 -21.69
N LYS A 36 -21.39 -7.38 -22.38
CA LYS A 36 -20.09 -6.75 -22.65
C LYS A 36 -19.46 -6.27 -21.34
N LEU A 37 -18.27 -6.78 -21.03
CA LEU A 37 -17.48 -6.37 -19.85
C LEU A 37 -16.72 -5.06 -20.10
N THR A 38 -16.46 -4.73 -21.36
CA THR A 38 -15.76 -3.50 -21.76
C THR A 38 -16.74 -2.37 -21.98
N PRO A 39 -16.46 -1.14 -21.53
CA PRO A 39 -17.28 0.04 -21.82
C PRO A 39 -17.29 0.32 -23.32
N ASP A 40 -18.45 0.72 -23.86
CA ASP A 40 -18.58 1.07 -25.29
C ASP A 40 -17.88 2.41 -25.62
N ASN A 41 -17.53 3.22 -24.64
CA ASN A 41 -16.82 4.48 -24.81
C ASN A 41 -15.31 4.31 -24.54
N LYS A 42 -14.47 4.68 -25.51
CA LYS A 42 -13.00 4.61 -25.40
C LYS A 42 -12.44 5.33 -24.17
N THR A 43 -12.99 6.48 -23.81
CA THR A 43 -12.57 7.22 -22.61
C THR A 43 -12.89 6.46 -21.34
N ALA A 44 -14.10 5.88 -21.22
CA ALA A 44 -14.48 5.07 -20.08
C ALA A 44 -13.64 3.79 -19.97
N ASP A 45 -13.30 3.17 -21.09
CA ASP A 45 -12.41 2.00 -21.15
C ASP A 45 -10.99 2.35 -20.66
N THR A 46 -10.44 3.46 -21.15
CA THR A 46 -9.11 3.93 -20.69
C THR A 46 -9.11 4.23 -19.20
N ILE A 47 -10.14 4.92 -18.68
CA ILE A 47 -10.23 5.24 -17.25
C ILE A 47 -10.35 3.96 -16.40
N SER A 48 -11.17 3.00 -16.82
CA SER A 48 -11.37 1.75 -16.09
C SER A 48 -10.09 0.89 -16.08
N SER A 49 -9.38 0.83 -17.20
CA SER A 49 -8.10 0.12 -17.31
C SER A 49 -7.02 0.76 -16.44
N LEU A 50 -6.94 2.09 -16.42
CA LEU A 50 -6.01 2.82 -15.58
C LEU A 50 -6.33 2.62 -14.09
N LEU A 51 -7.61 2.70 -13.72
CA LEU A 51 -8.05 2.47 -12.34
C LEU A 51 -7.71 1.04 -11.90
N PHE A 52 -7.98 0.05 -12.75
CA PHE A 52 -7.63 -1.34 -12.48
C PHE A 52 -6.12 -1.51 -12.28
N ALA A 53 -5.31 -0.92 -13.15
CA ALA A 53 -3.85 -0.98 -13.04
C ALA A 53 -3.35 -0.37 -11.72
N VAL A 54 -3.89 0.79 -11.30
CA VAL A 54 -3.54 1.44 -10.03
C VAL A 54 -3.94 0.58 -8.83
N ILE A 55 -5.13 -0.03 -8.86
CA ILE A 55 -5.58 -0.92 -7.76
C ILE A 55 -4.67 -2.13 -7.65
N VAL A 56 -4.40 -2.83 -8.75
CA VAL A 56 -3.54 -4.02 -8.77
C VAL A 56 -2.12 -3.66 -8.33
N ALA A 57 -1.55 -2.59 -8.88
CA ALA A 57 -0.22 -2.12 -8.50
C ALA A 57 -0.15 -1.80 -7.00
N THR A 58 -1.18 -1.15 -6.45
CA THR A 58 -1.24 -0.83 -5.01
C THR A 58 -1.30 -2.09 -4.15
N LEU A 59 -2.08 -3.09 -4.54
CA LEU A 59 -2.18 -4.37 -3.83
C LEU A 59 -0.83 -5.11 -3.85
N VAL A 60 -0.21 -5.22 -5.02
CA VAL A 60 1.12 -5.84 -5.15
C VAL A 60 2.16 -5.10 -4.33
N HIS A 61 2.21 -3.77 -4.43
CA HIS A 61 3.13 -2.93 -3.69
C HIS A 61 2.93 -3.00 -2.16
N THR A 62 1.69 -3.17 -1.72
CA THR A 62 1.36 -3.22 -0.30
C THR A 62 1.63 -4.58 0.32
N TYR A 63 1.28 -5.68 -0.38
CA TYR A 63 1.24 -7.01 0.23
C TYR A 63 2.28 -7.99 -0.30
N VAL A 64 2.83 -7.76 -1.49
CA VAL A 64 3.72 -8.72 -2.15
C VAL A 64 5.16 -8.22 -2.17
N VAL A 65 5.43 -7.15 -2.91
CA VAL A 65 6.79 -6.67 -3.15
C VAL A 65 6.81 -5.15 -3.32
N GLN A 66 7.82 -4.53 -2.74
CA GLN A 66 8.01 -3.08 -2.84
C GLN A 66 9.42 -2.76 -3.31
N PRO A 67 9.59 -1.94 -4.38
CA PRO A 67 10.89 -1.46 -4.80
C PRO A 67 11.40 -0.37 -3.88
N TYR A 68 12.71 -0.40 -3.61
CA TYR A 68 13.45 0.62 -2.86
C TYR A 68 14.78 0.91 -3.53
N THR A 69 15.29 2.10 -3.32
CA THR A 69 16.68 2.49 -3.63
C THR A 69 17.47 2.64 -2.34
N ILE A 70 18.74 2.26 -2.37
CA ILE A 70 19.67 2.39 -1.23
C ILE A 70 20.26 3.81 -1.24
N PRO A 71 19.91 4.67 -0.26
CA PRO A 71 20.41 6.05 -0.25
C PRO A 71 21.70 6.24 0.54
N THR A 72 22.13 5.25 1.32
CA THR A 72 23.27 5.39 2.25
C THR A 72 24.18 4.16 2.27
N SER A 73 25.46 4.35 2.58
CA SER A 73 26.50 3.32 2.63
C SER A 73 26.45 2.41 3.88
N SER A 74 25.41 2.47 4.69
CA SER A 74 25.37 1.75 5.98
C SER A 74 25.40 0.22 5.89
N LEU A 75 25.19 -0.33 4.69
CA LEU A 75 25.33 -1.75 4.35
C LEU A 75 26.37 -1.98 3.24
N GLU A 76 27.34 -1.08 3.12
CA GLU A 76 28.44 -1.19 2.17
C GLU A 76 29.10 -2.57 2.27
N LYS A 77 29.54 -3.14 1.13
CA LYS A 77 29.95 -4.52 0.89
C LYS A 77 28.81 -5.53 0.72
N SER A 78 27.59 -5.23 1.14
CA SER A 78 26.42 -6.07 0.85
C SER A 78 25.46 -5.39 -0.13
N LEU A 79 25.24 -4.08 0.03
CA LEU A 79 24.38 -3.24 -0.80
C LEU A 79 25.08 -1.91 -1.02
N LEU A 80 25.17 -1.46 -2.26
CA LEU A 80 25.81 -0.21 -2.64
C LEU A 80 24.78 0.95 -2.71
N ILE A 81 25.29 2.17 -2.56
CA ILE A 81 24.45 3.37 -2.76
C ILE A 81 23.99 3.40 -4.23
N GLY A 82 22.70 3.60 -4.43
CA GLY A 82 22.08 3.62 -5.76
C GLY A 82 21.52 2.27 -6.20
N ASP A 83 21.78 1.18 -5.48
CA ASP A 83 21.18 -0.11 -5.78
C ASP A 83 19.66 -0.06 -5.68
N PHE A 84 18.99 -0.74 -6.63
CA PHE A 84 17.55 -0.96 -6.60
C PHE A 84 17.24 -2.33 -6.02
N LEU A 85 16.38 -2.35 -5.03
CA LEU A 85 15.99 -3.58 -4.33
C LEU A 85 14.50 -3.83 -4.47
N PHE A 86 14.15 -5.11 -4.61
CA PHE A 86 12.78 -5.57 -4.40
C PHE A 86 12.69 -6.21 -3.02
N VAL A 87 11.93 -5.59 -2.14
CA VAL A 87 11.72 -6.10 -0.78
C VAL A 87 10.44 -6.93 -0.75
N SER A 88 10.61 -8.23 -0.52
CA SER A 88 9.49 -9.16 -0.32
C SER A 88 8.81 -8.85 1.02
N LYS A 89 7.50 -8.75 1.00
CA LYS A 89 6.69 -8.59 2.22
C LYS A 89 6.11 -9.91 2.71
N ILE A 90 6.06 -10.90 1.85
CA ILE A 90 5.45 -12.19 2.13
C ILE A 90 6.29 -12.99 3.12
N ASN A 91 7.62 -12.93 3.01
CA ASN A 91 8.54 -13.72 3.84
C ASN A 91 8.26 -13.54 5.34
N TYR A 92 8.18 -12.29 5.81
CA TYR A 92 7.93 -11.98 7.22
C TYR A 92 6.48 -11.58 7.52
N GLY A 93 5.55 -11.90 6.60
CA GLY A 93 4.13 -11.58 6.67
C GLY A 93 3.84 -10.11 6.35
N PRO A 94 3.02 -9.84 5.33
CA PRO A 94 2.65 -8.49 4.98
C PRO A 94 1.81 -7.83 6.08
N ARG A 95 2.12 -6.57 6.38
CA ARG A 95 1.35 -5.78 7.33
C ARG A 95 0.18 -5.10 6.63
N VAL A 96 -1.00 -5.19 7.20
CA VAL A 96 -2.16 -4.41 6.76
C VAL A 96 -1.87 -2.93 7.04
N PRO A 97 -2.07 -2.02 6.07
CA PRO A 97 -1.88 -0.60 6.29
C PRO A 97 -2.74 -0.09 7.44
N MET A 98 -2.12 0.59 8.40
CA MET A 98 -2.83 1.20 9.53
C MET A 98 -3.52 2.49 9.08
N THR A 99 -2.90 3.23 8.16
CA THR A 99 -3.43 4.47 7.58
C THR A 99 -4.35 4.13 6.41
N THR A 100 -5.67 4.19 6.66
CA THR A 100 -6.70 3.76 5.70
C THR A 100 -6.83 4.66 4.49
N ILE A 101 -6.68 5.98 4.69
CA ILE A 101 -6.86 6.98 3.63
C ILE A 101 -5.48 7.52 3.26
N ALA A 102 -4.93 7.01 2.18
CA ALA A 102 -3.64 7.43 1.64
C ALA A 102 -3.65 7.36 0.12
N LEU A 103 -2.86 8.20 -0.53
CA LEU A 103 -2.66 8.12 -1.97
C LEU A 103 -1.95 6.80 -2.32
N PRO A 104 -2.46 6.07 -3.32
CA PRO A 104 -1.87 4.81 -3.73
C PRO A 104 -0.42 5.02 -4.19
N MET A 105 0.46 4.07 -3.82
CA MET A 105 1.88 4.04 -4.18
C MET A 105 2.73 5.22 -3.66
N VAL A 106 2.16 6.15 -2.89
CA VAL A 106 2.88 7.26 -2.27
C VAL A 106 3.07 6.99 -0.77
N HIS A 107 4.33 6.97 -0.32
CA HIS A 107 4.62 6.57 1.05
C HIS A 107 4.25 7.65 2.08
N ASP A 108 4.80 8.84 1.98
CA ASP A 108 4.71 9.88 3.01
C ASP A 108 4.25 11.23 2.44
N SER A 109 4.98 11.79 1.51
CA SER A 109 4.71 13.10 0.93
C SER A 109 4.57 13.05 -0.58
N ILE A 110 3.70 13.90 -1.12
CA ILE A 110 3.49 14.03 -2.56
C ILE A 110 4.72 14.70 -3.18
N PRO A 111 5.38 14.09 -4.19
CA PRO A 111 6.67 14.56 -4.73
C PRO A 111 6.67 16.02 -5.16
N LEU A 112 5.61 16.51 -5.79
CA LEU A 112 5.53 17.87 -6.33
C LEU A 112 5.19 18.92 -5.26
N THR A 113 4.25 18.64 -4.37
CA THR A 113 3.71 19.61 -3.41
C THR A 113 4.32 19.52 -2.02
N LYS A 114 5.08 18.45 -1.73
CA LYS A 114 5.63 18.10 -0.41
C LYS A 114 4.58 18.07 0.72
N ARG A 115 3.29 17.98 0.35
CA ARG A 115 2.19 17.83 1.31
C ARG A 115 2.06 16.36 1.70
N LYS A 116 1.47 16.10 2.86
CA LYS A 116 1.16 14.74 3.31
C LYS A 116 0.29 14.03 2.29
N SER A 117 0.64 12.79 1.95
CA SER A 117 -0.11 11.91 1.02
C SER A 117 -1.23 11.13 1.70
N TYR A 118 -1.45 11.34 2.99
CA TYR A 118 -2.36 10.55 3.80
C TYR A 118 -3.08 11.40 4.85
N LEU A 119 -4.21 10.88 5.33
CA LEU A 119 -4.90 11.40 6.51
C LEU A 119 -4.46 10.62 7.76
N SER A 120 -4.18 11.34 8.85
CA SER A 120 -3.72 10.72 10.09
C SER A 120 -4.84 10.00 10.86
N TRP A 121 -6.10 10.16 10.47
CA TRP A 121 -7.28 9.52 11.03
C TRP A 121 -8.28 9.20 9.92
N PRO A 122 -9.03 8.09 9.97
CA PRO A 122 -8.95 7.00 10.97
C PRO A 122 -7.75 6.09 10.74
N GLN A 123 -7.28 5.43 11.82
CA GLN A 123 -6.24 4.42 11.77
C GLN A 123 -6.78 3.06 12.21
N LEU A 124 -6.39 2.01 11.49
CA LEU A 124 -6.68 0.64 11.87
C LEU A 124 -5.69 0.16 12.94
N PRO A 125 -6.08 -0.81 13.78
CA PRO A 125 -5.16 -1.47 14.68
C PRO A 125 -4.05 -2.19 13.91
N TYR A 126 -2.91 -2.40 14.57
CA TYR A 126 -1.81 -3.16 13.98
C TYR A 126 -2.24 -4.60 13.71
N PHE A 127 -2.16 -5.01 12.46
CA PHE A 127 -2.41 -6.39 12.06
C PHE A 127 -1.39 -6.82 10.99
N ARG A 128 -0.85 -8.01 11.15
CA ARG A 128 0.08 -8.64 10.21
C ARG A 128 -0.43 -10.01 9.82
N LEU A 129 -0.40 -10.30 8.53
CA LEU A 129 -0.74 -11.63 8.01
C LEU A 129 0.34 -12.65 8.38
N PRO A 130 0.02 -13.95 8.35
CA PRO A 130 0.98 -15.00 8.65
C PRO A 130 2.25 -14.86 7.81
N ALA A 131 3.40 -15.12 8.43
CA ALA A 131 4.70 -15.11 7.79
C ALA A 131 5.04 -16.50 7.26
N LEU A 132 5.77 -16.57 6.14
CA LEU A 132 6.34 -17.82 5.62
C LEU A 132 7.59 -18.23 6.38
N GLU A 133 8.34 -17.24 6.88
CA GLU A 133 9.63 -17.42 7.54
C GLU A 133 9.72 -16.58 8.81
N LYS A 134 10.57 -17.02 9.74
CA LYS A 134 10.97 -16.23 10.91
C LYS A 134 12.29 -15.51 10.62
N ILE A 135 12.46 -14.33 11.17
CA ILE A 135 13.70 -13.56 11.06
C ILE A 135 14.82 -14.35 11.74
N LYS A 136 15.96 -14.47 11.04
CA LYS A 136 17.18 -15.14 11.54
C LYS A 136 18.30 -14.12 11.72
N ARG A 137 19.33 -14.49 12.47
CA ARG A 137 20.57 -13.71 12.53
C ARG A 137 21.16 -13.62 11.14
N THR A 138 21.74 -12.46 10.83
CA THR A 138 22.35 -12.07 9.55
C THR A 138 21.36 -11.71 8.43
N ASP A 139 20.07 -11.93 8.59
CA ASP A 139 19.08 -11.49 7.59
C ASP A 139 19.13 -9.97 7.40
N ILE A 140 18.97 -9.55 6.15
CA ILE A 140 18.81 -8.14 5.81
C ILE A 140 17.32 -7.84 5.87
N VAL A 141 16.94 -6.99 6.84
CA VAL A 141 15.53 -6.68 7.10
C VAL A 141 15.23 -5.21 6.85
N VAL A 142 14.04 -4.93 6.33
CA VAL A 142 13.50 -3.58 6.18
C VAL A 142 12.44 -3.34 7.24
N PHE A 143 12.54 -2.22 7.95
CA PHE A 143 11.60 -1.85 9.00
C PHE A 143 11.37 -0.34 9.04
N ASN A 144 10.25 0.07 9.61
CA ASN A 144 9.98 1.48 9.83
C ASN A 144 10.75 1.98 11.04
N TRP A 145 11.43 3.13 10.90
CA TRP A 145 12.21 3.73 11.98
C TRP A 145 11.32 4.16 13.15
N PRO A 146 11.51 3.63 14.37
CA PRO A 146 10.56 3.84 15.47
C PRO A 146 10.49 5.30 15.97
N VAL A 147 11.55 6.06 15.83
CA VAL A 147 11.68 7.44 16.35
C VAL A 147 11.68 8.47 15.21
N ASP A 148 11.01 8.17 14.09
CA ASP A 148 10.97 9.07 12.93
C ASP A 148 10.11 10.30 13.22
N THR A 149 10.74 11.46 13.25
CA THR A 149 10.11 12.77 13.48
C THR A 149 10.38 13.77 12.36
N VAL A 150 11.01 13.32 11.26
CA VAL A 150 11.33 14.18 10.12
C VAL A 150 10.17 14.27 9.14
N HIS A 151 9.97 15.41 8.48
CA HIS A 151 8.95 15.56 7.45
C HIS A 151 9.28 14.74 6.20
N TYR A 152 10.55 14.77 5.78
CA TYR A 152 11.06 13.99 4.63
C TYR A 152 12.53 13.66 4.84
N PHE A 153 13.02 12.68 4.13
CA PHE A 153 14.42 12.26 4.18
C PHE A 153 15.33 13.40 3.70
N TYR A 154 16.45 13.64 4.39
CA TYR A 154 17.36 14.78 4.17
C TYR A 154 16.76 16.16 4.47
N GLU A 155 15.81 16.23 5.40
CA GLU A 155 15.28 17.52 5.85
C GLU A 155 16.38 18.40 6.51
N PRO A 156 16.44 19.72 6.20
CA PRO A 156 17.33 20.64 6.90
C PRO A 156 17.05 20.64 8.41
N LYS A 157 18.12 20.64 9.20
CA LYS A 157 18.03 20.72 10.67
C LYS A 157 17.30 22.00 11.12
N GLY A 158 16.56 21.91 12.22
CA GLY A 158 15.93 23.08 12.87
C GLY A 158 14.41 23.22 12.66
N ARG A 159 13.77 22.29 11.95
CA ARG A 159 12.30 22.26 11.89
C ARG A 159 11.71 21.47 13.06
N PRO A 160 10.50 21.85 13.56
CA PRO A 160 9.82 21.10 14.60
C PRO A 160 9.50 19.69 14.08
N GLY A 161 9.71 18.69 14.93
CA GLY A 161 9.44 17.29 14.58
C GLY A 161 7.95 17.02 14.32
N VAL A 162 7.66 16.05 13.49
CA VAL A 162 6.29 15.60 13.15
C VAL A 162 6.10 14.18 13.61
N ILE A 163 5.01 13.93 14.34
CA ILE A 163 4.61 12.59 14.71
C ILE A 163 3.89 11.95 13.51
N LYS A 164 4.44 10.84 13.01
CA LYS A 164 3.88 10.07 11.91
C LYS A 164 3.31 8.73 12.39
N PRO A 165 2.23 8.23 11.75
CA PRO A 165 1.82 6.84 11.91
C PRO A 165 2.98 5.88 11.60
N ILE A 166 3.02 4.73 12.26
CA ILE A 166 4.13 3.78 12.12
C ILE A 166 4.35 3.34 10.67
N ASP A 167 3.28 3.13 9.92
CA ASP A 167 3.33 2.70 8.52
C ASP A 167 3.75 3.81 7.54
N LYS A 168 3.82 5.06 8.01
CA LYS A 168 4.27 6.24 7.24
C LYS A 168 5.66 6.74 7.64
N ARG A 169 6.29 6.10 8.60
CA ARG A 169 7.67 6.41 9.00
C ARG A 169 8.67 5.91 7.97
N SER A 170 9.84 6.53 7.94
CA SER A 170 10.93 6.19 7.04
C SER A 170 11.33 4.72 7.15
N ASN A 171 11.56 4.08 6.01
CA ASN A 171 12.01 2.70 5.95
C ASN A 171 13.53 2.65 6.04
N TYR A 172 14.03 1.81 6.93
CA TYR A 172 15.45 1.54 7.09
C TYR A 172 15.75 0.09 6.76
N VAL A 173 16.91 -0.14 6.16
CA VAL A 173 17.42 -1.47 5.88
C VAL A 173 18.64 -1.73 6.75
N LYS A 174 18.64 -2.81 7.52
CA LYS A 174 19.74 -3.20 8.40
C LYS A 174 19.88 -4.72 8.47
N ARG A 175 21.07 -5.17 8.88
CA ARG A 175 21.33 -6.58 9.16
C ARG A 175 20.87 -6.92 10.58
N CYS A 176 20.12 -8.00 10.73
CA CYS A 176 19.68 -8.51 12.03
C CYS A 176 20.86 -9.21 12.72
N VAL A 177 21.38 -8.63 13.79
CA VAL A 177 22.50 -9.19 14.55
C VAL A 177 22.05 -9.99 15.78
N GLY A 178 20.89 -9.71 16.33
CA GLY A 178 20.31 -10.38 17.49
C GLY A 178 18.83 -10.69 17.29
N ILE A 179 18.40 -11.79 17.83
CA ILE A 179 16.99 -12.21 17.95
C ILE A 179 16.70 -12.48 19.41
N PRO A 180 15.46 -12.24 19.91
CA PRO A 180 15.06 -12.57 21.27
C PRO A 180 15.26 -14.04 21.60
#